data_4643d90392dc089f00a3bb05c58b1d8b
#
_entry.id   4643d90392dc089f00a3bb05c58b1d8b
#
_cell.length_a   1.000
_cell.length_b   1.000
_cell.length_c   1.000
_cell.angle_alpha   90.00
_cell.angle_beta   90.00
_cell.angle_gamma   90.00
#
_symmetry.space_group_name_H-M   'P 1'
#
loop_
_entity.id
_entity.type
_entity.pdbx_description
1 polymer ?
#
loop_
_entity_poly.entity_id
_entity_poly.type
_entity_poly.pdbx_seq_one_letter_code
_entity_poly.pdbx_strand_id
1 'polypeptide(L)'
;MSVLNNMINFDFKEKCYSCSACAEACPTKAISFDENIHPEIDLQKCINCNRCERVCIELNKPEDIEELNCIEGYIVKNKNNEIRKVSSSGGVFFQIAQKVLEMDGYVCGCIYDDKFMPKHIVSNEIEICKKMMGSKYVKSDLNDCIVKIKQIVEKGKIVLFSGVPCQVAAVKKCVKSDKLITLAVVCHGSIERKIWKKYLAEEERMSESSIIKVSMRDKTKGCLNYGLKFQFKNGTEHITFRKNDG
;
A
#
# COMPACT_ATOMS: atom_id res chain seq x y z
N MET A 1 -1.48 -24.29 -24.09
CA MET A 1 -2.48 -23.56 -23.28
C MET A 1 -1.69 -22.48 -22.55
N SER A 2 -1.94 -21.21 -22.83
CA SER A 2 -1.15 -20.13 -22.23
C SER A 2 -1.47 -19.98 -20.74
N VAL A 3 -0.48 -19.56 -19.95
CA VAL A 3 -0.60 -19.26 -18.50
C VAL A 3 -1.69 -18.20 -18.23
N LEU A 4 -2.08 -17.40 -19.24
CA LEU A 4 -3.24 -16.51 -19.21
C LEU A 4 -4.55 -17.23 -18.80
N ASN A 5 -4.75 -18.49 -19.22
CA ASN A 5 -5.88 -19.29 -18.72
C ASN A 5 -5.73 -19.60 -17.22
N ASN A 6 -4.51 -19.62 -16.67
CA ASN A 6 -4.27 -19.80 -15.24
C ASN A 6 -4.42 -18.51 -14.43
N MET A 7 -4.18 -17.32 -15.03
CA MET A 7 -4.43 -16.03 -14.35
C MET A 7 -5.92 -15.77 -14.10
N ILE A 8 -6.81 -16.42 -14.85
CA ILE A 8 -8.26 -16.34 -14.67
C ILE A 8 -8.75 -17.42 -13.71
N ASN A 9 -7.90 -18.41 -13.38
CA ASN A 9 -8.26 -19.52 -12.54
C ASN A 9 -8.33 -19.10 -11.06
N PHE A 10 -9.29 -19.68 -10.31
CA PHE A 10 -9.50 -19.43 -8.89
C PHE A 10 -8.22 -19.58 -8.06
N ASP A 11 -7.39 -20.60 -8.34
CA ASP A 11 -6.12 -20.86 -7.66
C ASP A 11 -5.10 -19.72 -7.81
N PHE A 12 -5.11 -18.99 -8.93
CA PHE A 12 -4.22 -17.85 -9.13
C PHE A 12 -4.71 -16.61 -8.36
N LYS A 13 -6.03 -16.40 -8.28
CA LYS A 13 -6.61 -15.30 -7.50
C LYS A 13 -6.19 -15.39 -6.02
N GLU A 14 -6.14 -16.59 -5.45
CA GLU A 14 -5.70 -16.84 -4.08
C GLU A 14 -4.21 -16.52 -3.86
N LYS A 15 -3.37 -16.72 -4.88
CA LYS A 15 -1.93 -16.45 -4.85
C LYS A 15 -1.58 -15.02 -5.28
N CYS A 16 -2.55 -14.26 -5.77
CA CYS A 16 -2.33 -12.92 -6.29
C CYS A 16 -2.06 -11.92 -5.18
N TYR A 17 -0.93 -11.24 -5.23
CA TYR A 17 -0.59 -10.16 -4.28
C TYR A 17 -1.32 -8.85 -4.53
N SER A 18 -2.13 -8.74 -5.59
CA SER A 18 -2.85 -7.49 -5.95
C SER A 18 -1.91 -6.27 -6.10
N CYS A 19 -0.74 -6.50 -6.70
CA CYS A 19 0.33 -5.50 -6.80
C CYS A 19 0.24 -4.60 -8.04
N SER A 20 -0.75 -4.81 -8.91
CA SER A 20 -1.08 -4.04 -10.12
C SER A 20 -0.01 -4.01 -11.22
N ALA A 21 1.12 -4.70 -11.08
CA ALA A 21 2.19 -4.71 -12.09
C ALA A 21 1.72 -5.22 -13.46
N CYS A 22 0.83 -6.22 -13.47
CA CYS A 22 0.30 -6.82 -14.71
C CYS A 22 -0.51 -5.82 -15.55
N ALA A 23 -1.33 -5.00 -14.91
CA ALA A 23 -2.12 -3.97 -15.60
C ALA A 23 -1.21 -2.86 -16.17
N GLU A 24 -0.19 -2.45 -15.40
CA GLU A 24 0.78 -1.47 -15.86
C GLU A 24 1.60 -1.95 -17.06
N ALA A 25 1.94 -3.23 -17.09
CA ALA A 25 2.70 -3.81 -18.19
C ALA A 25 1.84 -4.06 -19.45
N CYS A 26 0.52 -3.99 -19.34
CA CYS A 26 -0.40 -4.32 -20.44
C CYS A 26 -0.47 -3.18 -21.49
N PRO A 27 0.02 -3.38 -22.73
CA PRO A 27 0.07 -2.31 -23.73
C PRO A 27 -1.32 -1.93 -24.26
N THR A 28 -2.28 -2.87 -24.20
CA THR A 28 -3.66 -2.66 -24.67
C THR A 28 -4.63 -2.31 -23.55
N LYS A 29 -4.12 -2.20 -22.30
CA LYS A 29 -4.94 -1.98 -21.10
C LYS A 29 -6.09 -2.99 -20.98
N ALA A 30 -5.82 -4.24 -21.32
CA ALA A 30 -6.78 -5.33 -21.25
C ALA A 30 -6.99 -5.85 -19.82
N ILE A 31 -6.29 -5.32 -18.81
CA ILE A 31 -6.37 -5.79 -17.41
C ILE A 31 -7.02 -4.73 -16.56
N SER A 32 -8.15 -5.07 -15.97
CA SER A 32 -8.86 -4.34 -14.92
C SER A 32 -8.77 -5.10 -13.59
N PHE A 33 -9.40 -4.58 -12.54
CA PHE A 33 -9.41 -5.19 -11.22
C PHE A 33 -10.82 -5.26 -10.66
N ASP A 34 -11.11 -6.36 -9.96
CA ASP A 34 -12.31 -6.50 -9.15
C ASP A 34 -12.23 -5.64 -7.86
N GLU A 35 -13.26 -5.71 -7.01
CA GLU A 35 -13.34 -4.95 -5.76
C GLU A 35 -12.22 -5.29 -4.75
N ASN A 36 -11.59 -6.46 -4.86
CA ASN A 36 -10.47 -6.93 -4.03
C ASN A 36 -9.09 -6.69 -4.67
N ILE A 37 -9.06 -6.00 -5.81
CA ILE A 37 -7.86 -5.71 -6.60
C ILE A 37 -7.25 -7.02 -7.17
N HIS A 38 -8.07 -8.00 -7.52
CA HIS A 38 -7.66 -9.13 -8.33
C HIS A 38 -7.78 -8.79 -9.82
N PRO A 39 -6.82 -9.20 -10.66
CA PRO A 39 -6.84 -8.87 -12.06
C PRO A 39 -7.93 -9.63 -12.82
N GLU A 40 -8.63 -8.93 -13.70
CA GLU A 40 -9.58 -9.44 -14.66
C GLU A 40 -9.12 -9.08 -16.07
N ILE A 41 -9.12 -10.04 -17.00
CA ILE A 41 -8.58 -9.85 -18.35
C ILE A 41 -9.73 -9.76 -19.35
N ASP A 42 -9.79 -8.64 -20.07
CA ASP A 42 -10.64 -8.47 -21.24
C ASP A 42 -9.99 -9.19 -22.45
N LEU A 43 -10.52 -10.38 -22.78
CA LEU A 43 -9.99 -11.22 -23.85
C LEU A 43 -10.14 -10.59 -25.24
N GLN A 44 -11.06 -9.63 -25.43
CA GLN A 44 -11.23 -8.93 -26.71
C GLN A 44 -10.11 -7.92 -26.94
N LYS A 45 -9.54 -7.35 -25.87
CA LYS A 45 -8.41 -6.42 -25.91
C LYS A 45 -7.05 -7.11 -25.80
N CYS A 46 -7.03 -8.35 -25.30
CA CYS A 46 -5.80 -9.08 -25.04
C CYS A 46 -5.15 -9.57 -26.34
N ILE A 47 -3.91 -9.17 -26.58
CA ILE A 47 -3.11 -9.59 -27.76
C ILE A 47 -2.16 -10.75 -27.45
N ASN A 48 -2.30 -11.42 -26.33
CA ASN A 48 -1.48 -12.57 -25.90
C ASN A 48 0.04 -12.33 -25.91
N CYS A 49 0.48 -11.12 -25.54
CA CYS A 49 1.91 -10.75 -25.57
C CYS A 49 2.70 -11.21 -24.34
N ASN A 50 2.07 -11.78 -23.34
CA ASN A 50 2.61 -12.31 -22.08
C ASN A 50 3.43 -11.30 -21.22
N ARG A 51 3.27 -9.98 -21.45
CA ARG A 51 3.98 -8.98 -20.64
C ARG A 51 3.53 -8.99 -19.18
N CYS A 52 2.24 -9.25 -18.93
CA CYS A 52 1.66 -9.37 -17.59
C CYS A 52 2.29 -10.52 -16.79
N GLU A 53 2.57 -11.64 -17.44
CA GLU A 53 3.24 -12.80 -16.81
C GLU A 53 4.68 -12.47 -16.46
N ARG A 54 5.43 -11.83 -17.35
CA ARG A 54 6.84 -11.47 -17.14
C ARG A 54 7.08 -10.50 -15.98
N VAL A 55 6.09 -9.64 -15.66
CA VAL A 55 6.20 -8.71 -14.54
C VAL A 55 5.56 -9.26 -13.25
N CYS A 56 4.84 -10.36 -13.32
CA CYS A 56 4.19 -10.95 -12.16
C CYS A 56 5.23 -11.48 -11.17
N ILE A 57 5.20 -10.96 -9.95
CA ILE A 57 6.13 -11.36 -8.89
C ILE A 57 5.84 -12.76 -8.35
N GLU A 58 4.59 -13.24 -8.43
CA GLU A 58 4.24 -14.61 -8.05
C GLU A 58 4.77 -15.63 -9.05
N LEU A 59 4.67 -15.34 -10.36
CA LEU A 59 5.14 -16.23 -11.42
C LEU A 59 6.67 -16.18 -11.63
N ASN A 60 7.31 -15.09 -11.18
CA ASN A 60 8.76 -14.88 -11.33
C ASN A 60 9.36 -14.54 -9.97
N LYS A 61 9.18 -15.43 -9.02
CA LYS A 61 9.87 -15.35 -7.72
C LYS A 61 11.37 -15.44 -7.94
N PRO A 62 12.19 -14.66 -7.24
CA PRO A 62 13.62 -14.90 -7.24
C PRO A 62 13.89 -16.31 -6.69
N GLU A 63 14.71 -17.07 -7.39
CA GLU A 63 15.06 -18.45 -6.99
C GLU A 63 15.97 -18.44 -5.75
N ASP A 64 16.76 -17.37 -5.58
CA ASP A 64 17.67 -17.21 -4.45
C ASP A 64 17.45 -15.87 -3.74
N ILE A 65 17.50 -15.90 -2.43
CA ILE A 65 17.70 -14.71 -1.61
C ILE A 65 19.19 -14.40 -1.74
N GLU A 66 19.53 -13.46 -2.65
CA GLU A 66 20.91 -12.97 -2.76
C GLU A 66 21.43 -12.62 -1.37
N GLU A 67 22.66 -13.02 -1.14
CA GLU A 67 23.38 -13.00 0.12
C GLU A 67 23.01 -11.82 1.04
N LEU A 68 22.45 -12.16 2.19
CA LEU A 68 22.11 -11.23 3.28
C LEU A 68 23.36 -10.54 3.89
N ASN A 69 24.53 -10.78 3.31
CA ASN A 69 25.83 -10.35 3.81
C ASN A 69 26.04 -8.80 3.84
N CYS A 70 25.13 -8.04 3.25
CA CYS A 70 25.18 -6.58 3.22
C CYS A 70 24.01 -5.91 3.98
N ILE A 71 23.30 -6.63 4.86
CA ILE A 71 22.20 -6.05 5.62
C ILE A 71 22.72 -5.42 6.90
N GLU A 72 22.60 -4.10 6.97
CA GLU A 72 22.83 -3.34 8.19
C GLU A 72 21.51 -3.13 8.94
N GLY A 73 21.52 -3.37 10.25
CA GLY A 73 20.37 -3.17 11.12
C GLY A 73 20.50 -1.89 11.96
N TYR A 74 19.47 -1.05 11.94
CA TYR A 74 19.44 0.19 12.72
C TYR A 74 18.17 0.26 13.58
N ILE A 75 18.32 0.73 14.82
CA ILE A 75 17.20 1.14 15.68
C ILE A 75 17.10 2.65 15.61
N VAL A 76 16.05 3.16 14.97
CA VAL A 76 15.87 4.60 14.76
C VAL A 76 14.50 5.09 15.20
N LYS A 77 14.46 6.34 15.67
CA LYS A 77 13.23 7.06 15.98
C LYS A 77 13.34 8.53 15.57
N ASN A 78 12.23 9.12 15.13
CA ASN A 78 12.15 10.56 14.89
C ASN A 78 12.40 11.32 16.20
N LYS A 79 13.19 12.38 16.18
CA LYS A 79 13.45 13.22 17.37
C LYS A 79 12.21 13.99 17.81
N ASN A 80 11.33 14.35 16.87
CA ASN A 80 10.07 15.05 17.13
C ASN A 80 9.03 14.11 17.75
N ASN A 81 8.63 14.38 19.00
CA ASN A 81 7.65 13.59 19.74
C ASN A 81 6.25 13.61 19.09
N GLU A 82 5.83 14.75 18.54
CA GLU A 82 4.49 14.88 17.94
C GLU A 82 4.38 14.01 16.68
N ILE A 83 5.44 13.96 15.86
CA ILE A 83 5.51 13.04 14.72
C ILE A 83 5.46 11.59 15.18
N ARG A 84 6.16 11.23 16.26
CA ARG A 84 6.12 9.86 16.78
C ARG A 84 4.75 9.47 17.32
N LYS A 85 4.03 10.38 17.96
CA LYS A 85 2.67 10.11 18.48
C LYS A 85 1.71 9.69 17.37
N VAL A 86 1.75 10.37 16.22
CA VAL A 86 0.86 10.09 15.08
C VAL A 86 1.40 9.03 14.11
N SER A 87 2.62 8.56 14.30
CA SER A 87 3.24 7.49 13.50
C SER A 87 2.92 6.13 14.10
N SER A 88 2.88 5.07 13.29
CA SER A 88 2.68 3.69 13.77
C SER A 88 3.82 3.20 14.66
N SER A 89 5.07 3.63 14.38
CA SER A 89 6.29 3.23 15.08
C SER A 89 7.19 4.44 15.30
N GLY A 90 8.46 4.36 14.96
CA GLY A 90 9.47 5.42 15.18
C GLY A 90 9.33 6.69 14.36
N GLY A 91 8.44 6.76 13.38
CA GLY A 91 8.22 7.96 12.57
C GLY A 91 9.25 8.18 11.47
N VAL A 92 9.97 7.14 11.05
CA VAL A 92 11.04 7.21 10.05
C VAL A 92 10.51 7.54 8.66
N PHE A 93 9.35 6.97 8.28
CA PHE A 93 8.72 7.27 6.98
C PHE A 93 8.61 8.78 6.74
N PHE A 94 8.03 9.51 7.71
CA PHE A 94 7.79 10.93 7.55
C PHE A 94 9.09 11.74 7.47
N GLN A 95 10.13 11.33 8.22
CA GLN A 95 11.44 11.97 8.14
C GLN A 95 12.08 11.82 6.75
N ILE A 96 11.99 10.63 6.16
CA ILE A 96 12.50 10.39 4.80
C ILE A 96 11.65 11.16 3.78
N ALA A 97 10.32 11.15 3.93
CA ALA A 97 9.41 11.89 3.07
C ALA A 97 9.73 13.40 3.06
N GLN A 98 9.92 14.00 4.24
CA GLN A 98 10.32 15.41 4.34
C GLN A 98 11.63 15.67 3.58
N LYS A 99 12.64 14.80 3.74
CA LYS A 99 13.92 14.96 3.07
C LYS A 99 13.80 14.89 1.53
N VAL A 100 12.95 14.00 1.04
CA VAL A 100 12.68 13.90 -0.41
C VAL A 100 11.96 15.15 -0.92
N LEU A 101 10.99 15.69 -0.16
CA LEU A 101 10.31 16.93 -0.53
C LEU A 101 11.26 18.15 -0.52
N GLU A 102 12.19 18.25 0.44
CA GLU A 102 13.23 19.29 0.46
C GLU A 102 14.15 19.24 -0.77
N MET A 103 14.27 18.07 -1.39
CA MET A 103 15.04 17.86 -2.64
C MET A 103 14.16 18.06 -3.89
N ASP A 104 13.02 18.72 -3.79
CA ASP A 104 12.04 18.91 -4.87
C ASP A 104 11.57 17.58 -5.49
N GLY A 105 11.46 16.53 -4.66
CA GLY A 105 11.02 15.21 -5.03
C GLY A 105 9.56 14.97 -4.72
N TYR A 106 9.12 13.75 -4.94
CA TYR A 106 7.74 13.29 -4.73
C TYR A 106 7.69 12.09 -3.79
N VAL A 107 6.57 11.93 -3.11
CA VAL A 107 6.32 10.79 -2.22
C VAL A 107 5.09 10.04 -2.71
N CYS A 108 5.23 8.74 -2.87
CA CYS A 108 4.12 7.82 -3.11
C CYS A 108 3.88 6.98 -1.86
N GLY A 109 2.68 7.08 -1.30
CA GLY A 109 2.30 6.36 -0.09
C GLY A 109 0.80 6.16 0.02
N CYS A 110 0.40 5.34 0.99
CA CYS A 110 -0.98 4.93 1.18
C CYS A 110 -1.77 5.93 2.02
N ILE A 111 -2.91 6.39 1.51
CA ILE A 111 -3.91 7.18 2.23
C ILE A 111 -5.24 6.42 2.30
N TYR A 112 -6.19 6.91 3.08
CA TYR A 112 -7.60 6.56 2.93
C TYR A 112 -8.26 7.49 1.91
N ASP A 113 -9.17 6.95 1.09
CA ASP A 113 -10.13 7.75 0.32
C ASP A 113 -11.31 8.20 1.21
N ASP A 114 -12.29 8.88 0.60
CA ASP A 114 -13.47 9.41 1.31
C ASP A 114 -14.39 8.31 1.89
N LYS A 115 -14.18 7.04 1.49
CA LYS A 115 -14.88 5.86 2.02
C LYS A 115 -13.98 5.01 2.94
N PHE A 116 -12.87 5.57 3.41
CA PHE A 116 -11.86 4.88 4.22
C PHE A 116 -11.29 3.61 3.59
N MET A 117 -11.27 3.55 2.23
CA MET A 117 -10.59 2.50 1.51
C MET A 117 -9.15 2.90 1.23
N PRO A 118 -8.15 2.05 1.56
CA PRO A 118 -6.76 2.39 1.32
C PRO A 118 -6.43 2.45 -0.17
N LYS A 119 -5.73 3.50 -0.57
CA LYS A 119 -5.17 3.68 -1.92
C LYS A 119 -3.83 4.40 -1.85
N HIS A 120 -2.95 4.12 -2.81
CA HIS A 120 -1.73 4.88 -2.98
C HIS A 120 -1.99 6.12 -3.82
N ILE A 121 -1.27 7.18 -3.50
CA ILE A 121 -1.22 8.40 -4.31
C ILE A 121 0.22 8.93 -4.36
N VAL A 122 0.53 9.71 -5.38
CA VAL A 122 1.79 10.43 -5.51
C VAL A 122 1.54 11.91 -5.22
N SER A 123 2.35 12.52 -4.38
CA SER A 123 2.25 13.94 -4.05
C SER A 123 3.61 14.53 -3.69
N ASN A 124 3.76 15.84 -3.87
CA ASN A 124 4.87 16.64 -3.35
C ASN A 124 4.41 17.63 -2.26
N GLU A 125 3.20 17.48 -1.75
CA GLU A 125 2.63 18.31 -0.69
C GLU A 125 2.82 17.66 0.68
N ILE A 126 3.42 18.38 1.63
CA ILE A 126 3.70 17.89 2.98
C ILE A 126 2.43 17.46 3.73
N GLU A 127 1.31 18.17 3.54
CA GLU A 127 0.04 17.86 4.21
C GLU A 127 -0.56 16.55 3.70
N ILE A 128 -0.36 16.23 2.42
CA ILE A 128 -0.75 14.95 1.85
C ILE A 128 0.16 13.84 2.38
N CYS A 129 1.47 14.08 2.50
CA CYS A 129 2.40 13.11 3.08
C CYS A 129 2.09 12.80 4.56
N LYS A 130 1.55 13.76 5.33
CA LYS A 130 1.03 13.49 6.68
C LYS A 130 -0.12 12.49 6.69
N LYS A 131 -1.02 12.52 5.68
CA LYS A 131 -2.11 11.53 5.55
C LYS A 131 -1.61 10.13 5.21
N MET A 132 -0.40 10.00 4.65
CA MET A 132 0.24 8.70 4.39
C MET A 132 0.75 8.04 5.66
N MET A 133 0.94 8.80 6.75
CA MET A 133 1.37 8.24 8.04
C MET A 133 0.32 7.31 8.63
N GLY A 134 0.76 6.44 9.51
CA GLY A 134 -0.13 5.46 10.16
C GLY A 134 -0.38 4.21 9.31
N SER A 135 -0.41 3.05 9.97
CA SER A 135 -0.66 1.75 9.32
C SER A 135 -2.11 1.64 8.85
N LYS A 136 -2.28 1.02 7.68
CA LYS A 136 -3.58 0.69 7.10
C LYS A 136 -3.53 -0.80 6.73
N TYR A 137 -4.08 -1.67 7.60
CA TYR A 137 -3.96 -3.13 7.49
C TYR A 137 -4.95 -3.75 6.50
N VAL A 138 -5.33 -3.01 5.47
CA VAL A 138 -6.21 -3.44 4.39
C VAL A 138 -5.45 -3.32 3.08
N LYS A 139 -5.73 -4.21 2.14
CA LYS A 139 -5.16 -4.17 0.79
C LYS A 139 -5.35 -2.77 0.17
N SER A 140 -4.26 -2.12 -0.16
CA SER A 140 -4.29 -0.79 -0.80
C SER A 140 -4.14 -0.89 -2.30
N ASP A 141 -4.93 -0.11 -3.01
CA ASP A 141 -4.84 0.01 -4.45
C ASP A 141 -3.67 0.92 -4.85
N LEU A 142 -2.80 0.47 -5.76
CA LEU A 142 -1.73 1.30 -6.33
C LEU A 142 -2.27 2.27 -7.39
N ASN A 143 -3.47 2.01 -7.91
CA ASN A 143 -4.10 2.87 -8.91
C ASN A 143 -3.14 3.15 -10.09
N ASP A 144 -2.99 4.40 -10.48
CA ASP A 144 -2.10 4.86 -11.55
C ASP A 144 -0.69 5.28 -11.06
N CYS A 145 -0.34 4.92 -9.81
CA CYS A 145 0.92 5.38 -9.19
C CYS A 145 2.16 4.94 -9.95
N ILE A 146 2.18 3.72 -10.51
CA ILE A 146 3.34 3.23 -11.27
C ILE A 146 3.59 4.10 -12.51
N VAL A 147 2.52 4.46 -13.23
CA VAL A 147 2.59 5.38 -14.39
C VAL A 147 3.15 6.74 -13.97
N LYS A 148 2.58 7.33 -12.90
CA LYS A 148 3.00 8.63 -12.39
C LYS A 148 4.45 8.62 -11.92
N ILE A 149 4.88 7.57 -11.20
CA ILE A 149 6.27 7.42 -10.77
C ILE A 149 7.21 7.40 -11.97
N LYS A 150 6.89 6.61 -13.03
CA LYS A 150 7.70 6.60 -14.27
C LYS A 150 7.86 8.00 -14.85
N GLN A 151 6.75 8.71 -15.05
CA GLN A 151 6.76 10.05 -15.62
C GLN A 151 7.58 11.06 -14.80
N ILE A 152 7.60 10.92 -13.48
CA ILE A 152 8.32 11.81 -12.57
C ILE A 152 9.83 11.51 -12.61
N VAL A 153 10.22 10.23 -12.55
CA VAL A 153 11.65 9.85 -12.60
C VAL A 153 12.26 10.12 -13.97
N GLU A 154 11.49 9.99 -15.06
CA GLU A 154 11.93 10.38 -16.42
C GLU A 154 12.21 11.87 -16.55
N LYS A 155 11.56 12.72 -15.75
CA LYS A 155 11.85 14.15 -15.61
C LYS A 155 13.02 14.43 -14.67
N GLY A 156 13.75 13.41 -14.21
CA GLY A 156 14.92 13.53 -13.33
C GLY A 156 14.58 13.82 -11.87
N LYS A 157 13.31 13.77 -11.46
CA LYS A 157 12.90 14.02 -10.07
C LYS A 157 12.97 12.73 -9.24
N ILE A 158 13.33 12.88 -7.97
CA ILE A 158 13.36 11.78 -7.00
C ILE A 158 11.94 11.41 -6.59
N VAL A 159 11.64 10.11 -6.48
CA VAL A 159 10.40 9.59 -5.92
C VAL A 159 10.72 8.64 -4.78
N LEU A 160 10.15 8.90 -3.60
CA LEU A 160 10.07 7.91 -2.52
C LEU A 160 8.78 7.10 -2.70
N PHE A 161 8.89 5.81 -2.92
CA PHE A 161 7.76 4.87 -2.85
C PHE A 161 7.77 4.13 -1.53
N SER A 162 6.69 4.23 -0.75
CA SER A 162 6.49 3.46 0.48
C SER A 162 5.30 2.51 0.33
N GLY A 163 5.55 1.22 0.49
CA GLY A 163 4.53 0.18 0.35
C GLY A 163 4.97 -1.13 1.01
N VAL A 164 4.10 -2.14 0.96
CA VAL A 164 4.43 -3.49 1.42
C VAL A 164 5.38 -4.20 0.42
N PRO A 165 6.11 -5.24 0.83
CA PRO A 165 7.17 -5.84 0.00
C PRO A 165 6.74 -6.24 -1.41
N CYS A 166 5.53 -6.80 -1.58
CA CYS A 166 5.00 -7.15 -2.90
C CYS A 166 4.78 -5.91 -3.79
N GLN A 167 4.32 -4.79 -3.23
CA GLN A 167 4.15 -3.53 -3.95
C GLN A 167 5.50 -2.91 -4.32
N VAL A 168 6.47 -2.94 -3.40
CA VAL A 168 7.85 -2.49 -3.67
C VAL A 168 8.46 -3.30 -4.81
N ALA A 169 8.35 -4.63 -4.78
CA ALA A 169 8.84 -5.51 -5.83
C ALA A 169 8.20 -5.19 -7.19
N ALA A 170 6.86 -4.99 -7.21
CA ALA A 170 6.13 -4.62 -8.41
C ALA A 170 6.61 -3.29 -9.00
N VAL A 171 6.73 -2.24 -8.16
CA VAL A 171 7.19 -0.92 -8.59
C VAL A 171 8.63 -0.99 -9.11
N LYS A 172 9.56 -1.66 -8.40
CA LYS A 172 10.95 -1.86 -8.84
C LYS A 172 11.04 -2.66 -10.16
N LYS A 173 10.12 -3.59 -10.41
CA LYS A 173 10.08 -4.36 -11.65
C LYS A 173 9.61 -3.51 -12.84
N CYS A 174 8.67 -2.59 -12.60
CA CYS A 174 8.11 -1.70 -13.60
C CYS A 174 8.91 -0.41 -13.82
N VAL A 175 9.62 0.08 -12.80
CA VAL A 175 10.35 1.37 -12.84
C VAL A 175 11.82 1.11 -12.56
N LYS A 176 12.66 1.27 -13.59
CA LYS A 176 14.12 1.12 -13.51
C LYS A 176 14.75 2.50 -13.52
N SER A 177 15.05 3.05 -12.34
CA SER A 177 15.64 4.40 -12.20
C SER A 177 16.38 4.53 -10.87
N ASP A 178 17.52 5.21 -10.88
CA ASP A 178 18.28 5.64 -9.70
C ASP A 178 17.54 6.75 -8.89
N LYS A 179 16.55 7.37 -9.49
CA LYS A 179 15.67 8.37 -8.85
C LYS A 179 14.54 7.74 -8.04
N LEU A 180 14.37 6.42 -8.09
CA LEU A 180 13.37 5.70 -7.28
C LEU A 180 13.99 5.20 -5.98
N ILE A 181 13.57 5.79 -4.87
CA ILE A 181 13.86 5.30 -3.52
C ILE A 181 12.67 4.47 -3.04
N THR A 182 12.92 3.27 -2.52
CA THR A 182 11.86 2.39 -2.02
C THR A 182 11.98 2.17 -0.52
N LEU A 183 10.85 2.24 0.17
CA LEU A 183 10.73 1.96 1.60
C LEU A 183 9.72 0.83 1.80
N ALA A 184 10.21 -0.39 2.03
CA ALA A 184 9.37 -1.54 2.32
C ALA A 184 8.90 -1.51 3.77
N VAL A 185 7.58 -1.62 3.96
CA VAL A 185 6.96 -1.75 5.28
C VAL A 185 6.73 -3.23 5.56
N VAL A 186 7.21 -3.73 6.70
CA VAL A 186 7.00 -5.14 7.09
C VAL A 186 5.51 -5.49 7.05
N CYS A 187 5.18 -6.60 6.39
CA CYS A 187 3.82 -7.04 6.18
C CYS A 187 3.63 -8.48 6.69
N HIS A 188 2.59 -8.68 7.50
CA HIS A 188 2.14 -10.00 7.98
C HIS A 188 0.85 -10.46 7.28
N GLY A 189 0.46 -9.80 6.19
CA GLY A 189 -0.81 -9.96 5.52
C GLY A 189 -1.66 -8.70 5.57
N SER A 190 -2.77 -8.72 4.87
CA SER A 190 -3.72 -7.60 4.81
C SER A 190 -5.16 -8.12 4.77
N ILE A 191 -6.05 -7.35 5.36
CA ILE A 191 -7.49 -7.64 5.31
C ILE A 191 -7.99 -7.39 3.88
N GLU A 192 -8.86 -8.28 3.40
CA GLU A 192 -9.56 -8.11 2.13
C GLU A 192 -10.45 -6.86 2.15
N ARG A 193 -10.48 -6.14 1.03
CA ARG A 193 -11.25 -4.88 0.90
C ARG A 193 -12.74 -5.08 1.15
N LYS A 194 -13.32 -6.17 0.67
CA LYS A 194 -14.73 -6.51 0.87
C LYS A 194 -15.08 -6.72 2.34
N ILE A 195 -14.21 -7.38 3.11
CA ILE A 195 -14.39 -7.59 4.55
C ILE A 195 -14.32 -6.25 5.28
N TRP A 196 -13.30 -5.43 4.94
CA TRP A 196 -13.14 -4.10 5.53
C TRP A 196 -14.36 -3.20 5.27
N LYS A 197 -14.86 -3.19 4.04
CA LYS A 197 -16.07 -2.43 3.66
C LYS A 197 -17.29 -2.83 4.47
N LYS A 198 -17.50 -4.15 4.68
CA LYS A 198 -18.59 -4.65 5.54
C LYS A 198 -18.40 -4.23 6.99
N TYR A 199 -17.18 -4.27 7.48
CA TYR A 199 -16.87 -3.87 8.85
C TYR A 199 -17.13 -2.37 9.07
N LEU A 200 -16.73 -1.50 8.15
CA LEU A 200 -17.05 -0.08 8.21
C LEU A 200 -18.57 0.16 8.26
N ALA A 201 -19.32 -0.51 7.40
CA ALA A 201 -20.79 -0.38 7.38
C ALA A 201 -21.44 -0.83 8.68
N GLU A 202 -20.93 -1.89 9.32
CA GLU A 202 -21.40 -2.36 10.61
C GLU A 202 -21.09 -1.37 11.74
N GLU A 203 -19.89 -0.78 11.75
CA GLU A 203 -19.51 0.25 12.72
C GLU A 203 -20.42 1.49 12.62
N GLU A 204 -20.73 1.94 11.39
CA GLU A 204 -21.65 3.06 11.16
C GLU A 204 -23.08 2.70 11.59
N ARG A 205 -23.52 1.48 11.34
CA ARG A 205 -24.84 0.97 11.77
C ARG A 205 -24.96 0.95 13.29
N MET A 206 -23.93 0.44 13.98
CA MET A 206 -23.92 0.33 15.45
C MET A 206 -23.84 1.69 16.14
N SER A 207 -23.14 2.64 15.55
CA SER A 207 -23.00 4.01 16.10
C SER A 207 -24.14 4.94 15.70
N GLU A 208 -25.01 4.53 14.78
CA GLU A 208 -26.04 5.35 14.13
C GLU A 208 -25.47 6.67 13.56
N SER A 209 -24.21 6.64 13.12
CA SER A 209 -23.48 7.82 12.67
C SER A 209 -22.35 7.48 11.70
N SER A 210 -22.08 8.36 10.77
CA SER A 210 -21.00 8.20 9.80
C SER A 210 -19.63 8.31 10.45
N ILE A 211 -18.70 7.46 9.99
CA ILE A 211 -17.28 7.51 10.37
C ILE A 211 -16.65 8.78 9.77
N ILE A 212 -15.89 9.51 10.58
CA ILE A 212 -15.13 10.68 10.14
C ILE A 212 -13.61 10.47 10.26
N LYS A 213 -13.17 9.47 11.03
CA LYS A 213 -11.76 9.14 11.17
C LYS A 213 -11.56 7.70 11.57
N VAL A 214 -10.52 7.08 11.00
CA VAL A 214 -10.08 5.73 11.33
C VAL A 214 -8.60 5.75 11.71
N SER A 215 -8.23 5.07 12.78
CA SER A 215 -6.85 4.78 13.17
C SER A 215 -6.71 3.30 13.45
N MET A 216 -5.98 2.57 12.61
CA MET A 216 -5.74 1.13 12.82
C MET A 216 -4.64 0.84 13.82
N ARG A 217 -4.00 1.89 14.36
CA ARG A 217 -2.97 1.76 15.37
C ARG A 217 -3.05 2.92 16.37
N ASP A 218 -4.20 3.07 17.00
CA ASP A 218 -4.36 4.00 18.11
C ASP A 218 -3.50 3.53 19.30
N LYS A 219 -2.69 4.43 19.84
CA LYS A 219 -1.71 4.14 20.88
C LYS A 219 -2.11 4.72 22.24
N THR A 220 -3.36 5.01 22.48
CA THR A 220 -3.87 5.56 23.76
C THR A 220 -3.46 4.71 24.96
N LYS A 221 -3.39 3.37 24.78
CA LYS A 221 -2.92 2.43 25.80
C LYS A 221 -1.44 2.00 25.62
N GLY A 222 -0.65 2.78 24.89
CA GLY A 222 0.76 2.53 24.62
C GLY A 222 1.05 1.84 23.28
N CYS A 223 2.32 1.82 22.89
CA CYS A 223 2.76 1.33 21.59
C CYS A 223 2.57 -0.18 21.39
N LEU A 224 2.62 -0.97 22.45
CA LEU A 224 2.46 -2.42 22.42
C LEU A 224 0.99 -2.85 22.53
N ASN A 225 0.16 -2.02 23.14
CA ASN A 225 -1.28 -2.27 23.32
C ASN A 225 -2.10 -1.31 22.46
N TYR A 226 -1.88 -1.36 21.16
CA TYR A 226 -2.60 -0.50 20.20
C TYR A 226 -3.95 -1.09 19.84
N GLY A 227 -4.89 -0.22 19.44
CA GLY A 227 -6.25 -0.57 19.03
C GLY A 227 -6.63 -0.03 17.66
N LEU A 228 -7.74 -0.53 17.16
CA LEU A 228 -8.47 0.04 16.03
C LEU A 228 -9.49 1.03 16.59
N LYS A 229 -9.38 2.29 16.19
CA LYS A 229 -10.23 3.40 16.66
C LYS A 229 -11.02 4.00 15.52
N PHE A 230 -12.31 4.19 15.77
CA PHE A 230 -13.24 4.98 14.94
C PHE A 230 -13.68 6.23 15.68
N GLN A 231 -13.81 7.33 14.95
CA GLN A 231 -14.48 8.56 15.42
C GLN A 231 -15.67 8.83 14.51
N PHE A 232 -16.81 9.15 15.10
CA PHE A 232 -18.07 9.35 14.39
C PHE A 232 -18.51 10.81 14.38
N LYS A 233 -19.35 11.15 13.41
CA LYS A 233 -19.84 12.52 13.22
C LYS A 233 -20.67 13.04 14.41
N ASN A 234 -21.34 12.13 15.14
CA ASN A 234 -22.08 12.47 16.36
C ASN A 234 -21.17 12.73 17.59
N GLY A 235 -19.86 12.68 17.44
CA GLY A 235 -18.87 12.91 18.50
C GLY A 235 -18.51 11.68 19.32
N THR A 236 -19.13 10.52 19.06
CA THR A 236 -18.77 9.28 19.74
C THR A 236 -17.51 8.66 19.16
N GLU A 237 -16.87 7.77 19.95
CA GLU A 237 -15.69 7.02 19.53
C GLU A 237 -15.88 5.54 19.89
N HIS A 238 -15.38 4.64 19.05
CA HIS A 238 -15.26 3.23 19.34
C HIS A 238 -13.81 2.78 19.19
N ILE A 239 -13.27 2.08 20.20
CA ILE A 239 -11.90 1.55 20.18
C ILE A 239 -11.93 0.06 20.55
N THR A 240 -11.44 -0.77 19.64
CA THR A 240 -11.23 -2.19 19.88
C THR A 240 -9.75 -2.46 20.10
N PHE A 241 -9.37 -2.96 21.25
CA PHE A 241 -7.98 -3.36 21.56
C PHE A 241 -7.81 -4.85 21.28
N ARG A 242 -6.60 -5.21 20.84
CA ARG A 242 -6.19 -6.62 20.79
C ARG A 242 -6.34 -7.20 22.20
N LYS A 243 -7.19 -8.22 22.37
CA LYS A 243 -7.17 -9.03 23.58
C LYS A 243 -5.81 -9.74 23.61
N ASN A 244 -5.04 -9.54 24.66
CA ASN A 244 -3.97 -10.44 24.97
C ASN A 244 -4.65 -11.73 25.47
N ASP A 245 -4.88 -12.65 24.55
CA ASP A 245 -5.17 -14.03 24.93
C ASP A 245 -3.86 -14.53 25.54
N GLY A 246 -3.86 -14.60 26.88
CA GLY A 246 -2.75 -15.06 27.69
C GLY A 246 -2.44 -16.54 27.48
#